data_a8001f04b4b421e5f89d7ec226a9d84d
#
_entry.id   a8001f04b4b421e5f89d7ec226a9d84d
#
_cell.length_a   1.000
_cell.length_b   1.000
_cell.length_c   1.000
_cell.angle_alpha   90.00
_cell.angle_beta   90.00
_cell.angle_gamma   90.00
#
_symmetry.space_group_name_H-M   'P 1'
#
loop_
_entity.id
_entity.type
_entity.pdbx_description
1 polymer ?
#
loop_
_entity_poly.entity_id
_entity_poly.type
_entity_poly.pdbx_seq_one_letter_code
_entity_poly.pdbx_strand_id
1 'polypeptide(L)'
;VHTGDWKIDPTPRVGLPTDEARLRELGEEGVLALVCDSTNVLRDGISPSEADVAAKLKELVASAPNRVAVTTFASNVARLRAVAEAAMANQREVVVVGRAMDRVIDVARECGFLDGIPAFRGVDTYGYLPRDKVVALVTGSQGEPRAALSRIAADDHPEIALSPGDRVIFSSRTIPGNEKAVGAILNRLARDNIEIITDRTHLVHVSGHPRREELARLYGWLKPKIAIPAHGEDQHLTEHATFARSLGVKHVLRAGNGDVVVIAEDGARKLTEVQHGRLYQDGELLIGALDRTIPERRKLSFAGVISIAVALDEKGELAGDPEVALIGLPLAAKDGTPFDDIVADAVEDLIEGLPKGKRRDPDAVRSALERGGR
;
A
#
# COMPACT_ATOMS: atom_id res chain seq x y z
N VAL A 1 27.47 -7.63 -6.01
CA VAL A 1 26.83 -6.63 -5.13
C VAL A 1 25.34 -6.66 -5.33
N HIS A 2 24.57 -6.60 -4.24
CA HIS A 2 23.12 -6.40 -4.25
C HIS A 2 22.81 -5.17 -3.40
N THR A 3 22.11 -4.19 -3.97
CA THR A 3 21.91 -2.91 -3.28
C THR A 3 20.81 -2.96 -2.20
N GLY A 4 19.78 -3.79 -2.37
CA GLY A 4 18.51 -3.55 -1.71
C GLY A 4 17.96 -2.19 -2.12
N ASP A 5 17.03 -1.63 -1.32
CA ASP A 5 16.58 -0.25 -1.45
C ASP A 5 17.69 0.69 -0.99
N TRP A 6 18.00 1.71 -1.77
CA TRP A 6 19.11 2.62 -1.45
C TRP A 6 18.92 4.00 -2.06
N LYS A 7 19.63 4.97 -1.54
CA LYS A 7 19.85 6.28 -2.16
C LYS A 7 21.17 6.87 -1.66
N ILE A 8 21.69 7.86 -2.36
CA ILE A 8 22.79 8.68 -1.88
C ILE A 8 22.19 9.85 -1.10
N ASP A 9 22.42 9.88 0.22
CA ASP A 9 22.02 11.01 1.05
C ASP A 9 23.29 11.62 1.66
N PRO A 10 23.70 12.83 1.27
CA PRO A 10 24.91 13.46 1.81
C PRO A 10 24.74 13.92 3.27
N THR A 11 23.49 14.07 3.73
CA THR A 11 23.15 14.56 5.07
C THR A 11 22.04 13.71 5.70
N PRO A 12 22.30 12.40 5.91
CA PRO A 12 21.29 11.51 6.47
C PRO A 12 20.99 11.92 7.93
N ARG A 13 19.75 11.71 8.37
CA ARG A 13 19.34 12.01 9.75
C ARG A 13 19.59 10.86 10.72
N VAL A 14 19.78 9.66 10.18
CA VAL A 14 20.08 8.41 10.90
C VAL A 14 21.11 7.65 10.08
N GLY A 15 22.11 7.08 10.76
CA GLY A 15 23.19 6.36 10.13
C GLY A 15 24.28 7.27 9.53
N LEU A 16 25.22 6.64 8.83
CA LEU A 16 26.33 7.32 8.16
C LEU A 16 25.98 7.61 6.70
N PRO A 17 26.61 8.61 6.07
CA PRO A 17 26.57 8.79 4.62
C PRO A 17 27.07 7.54 3.89
N THR A 18 26.66 7.40 2.62
CA THR A 18 27.18 6.33 1.75
C THR A 18 28.70 6.40 1.67
N ASP A 19 29.37 5.28 1.93
CA ASP A 19 30.84 5.17 1.83
C ASP A 19 31.24 5.03 0.35
N GLU A 20 31.38 6.16 -0.32
CA GLU A 20 31.78 6.23 -1.72
C GLU A 20 33.19 5.65 -1.93
N ALA A 21 34.10 5.86 -0.96
CA ALA A 21 35.47 5.38 -1.06
C ALA A 21 35.49 3.85 -1.10
N ARG A 22 34.74 3.19 -0.21
CA ARG A 22 34.63 1.74 -0.19
C ARG A 22 33.96 1.19 -1.45
N LEU A 23 32.95 1.86 -1.99
CA LEU A 23 32.31 1.43 -3.24
C LEU A 23 33.28 1.51 -4.44
N ARG A 24 34.14 2.53 -4.48
CA ARG A 24 35.20 2.65 -5.51
C ARG A 24 36.25 1.56 -5.36
N GLU A 25 36.70 1.27 -4.15
CA GLU A 25 37.62 0.16 -3.87
C GLU A 25 37.04 -1.17 -4.37
N LEU A 26 35.76 -1.48 -4.08
CA LEU A 26 35.09 -2.67 -4.61
C LEU A 26 35.06 -2.69 -6.14
N GLY A 27 34.88 -1.54 -6.78
CA GLY A 27 34.97 -1.41 -8.24
C GLY A 27 36.36 -1.72 -8.79
N GLU A 28 37.42 -1.34 -8.09
CA GLU A 28 38.82 -1.66 -8.48
C GLU A 28 39.16 -3.14 -8.19
N GLU A 29 38.65 -3.73 -7.10
CA GLU A 29 38.73 -5.17 -6.82
C GLU A 29 38.03 -6.00 -7.91
N GLY A 30 37.02 -5.44 -8.57
CA GLY A 30 36.24 -6.05 -9.66
C GLY A 30 34.89 -6.56 -9.20
N VAL A 31 33.83 -5.97 -9.73
CA VAL A 31 32.44 -6.38 -9.48
C VAL A 31 31.92 -7.19 -10.67
N LEU A 32 31.71 -8.50 -10.46
CA LEU A 32 31.15 -9.36 -11.47
C LEU A 32 29.71 -8.96 -11.81
N ALA A 33 28.84 -8.84 -10.83
CA ALA A 33 27.44 -8.50 -11.03
C ALA A 33 26.93 -7.48 -10.01
N LEU A 34 26.06 -6.58 -10.49
CA LEU A 34 25.29 -5.63 -9.71
C LEU A 34 23.81 -5.91 -9.88
N VAL A 35 23.15 -6.35 -8.81
CA VAL A 35 21.69 -6.42 -8.70
C VAL A 35 21.24 -5.11 -8.06
N CYS A 36 20.44 -4.30 -8.77
CA CYS A 36 20.23 -2.92 -8.40
C CYS A 36 18.76 -2.49 -8.49
N ASP A 37 18.33 -1.70 -7.51
CA ASP A 37 17.02 -1.08 -7.41
C ASP A 37 16.69 -0.21 -8.63
N SER A 38 15.49 -0.38 -9.19
CA SER A 38 15.01 0.30 -10.39
C SER A 38 13.87 1.27 -10.14
N THR A 39 13.37 1.40 -8.92
CA THR A 39 12.10 2.06 -8.58
C THR A 39 11.97 3.49 -9.12
N ASN A 40 13.04 4.27 -9.07
CA ASN A 40 13.02 5.66 -9.54
C ASN A 40 13.88 5.92 -10.79
N VAL A 41 14.23 4.90 -11.56
CA VAL A 41 15.05 5.05 -12.77
C VAL A 41 14.43 5.98 -13.82
N LEU A 42 13.11 6.14 -13.81
CA LEU A 42 12.38 7.07 -14.69
C LEU A 42 12.47 8.54 -14.24
N ARG A 43 13.15 8.84 -13.12
CA ARG A 43 13.27 10.17 -12.54
C ARG A 43 14.69 10.69 -12.74
N ASP A 44 14.80 11.84 -13.38
CA ASP A 44 16.09 12.52 -13.52
C ASP A 44 16.55 13.17 -12.20
N GLY A 45 17.83 13.51 -12.17
CA GLY A 45 18.46 14.21 -11.05
C GLY A 45 18.81 13.30 -9.89
N ILE A 46 18.87 13.93 -8.70
CA ILE A 46 19.25 13.33 -7.42
C ILE A 46 18.07 13.39 -6.46
N SER A 47 17.92 12.39 -5.62
CA SER A 47 16.93 12.38 -4.54
C SER A 47 17.26 13.48 -3.52
N PRO A 48 16.29 14.31 -3.06
CA PRO A 48 16.52 15.25 -1.98
C PRO A 48 16.96 14.53 -0.69
N SER A 49 17.65 15.28 0.19
CA SER A 49 18.11 14.74 1.47
C SER A 49 16.98 14.66 2.51
N GLU A 50 17.11 13.74 3.46
CA GLU A 50 16.26 13.73 4.67
C GLU A 50 16.48 15.00 5.54
N ALA A 51 17.65 15.65 5.46
CA ALA A 51 17.86 16.94 6.11
C ALA A 51 17.00 18.05 5.53
N ASP A 52 16.75 18.06 4.21
CA ASP A 52 15.86 19.04 3.56
C ASP A 52 14.42 18.88 4.05
N VAL A 53 13.98 17.63 4.21
CA VAL A 53 12.65 17.33 4.78
C VAL A 53 12.57 17.76 6.25
N ALA A 54 13.62 17.48 7.05
CA ALA A 54 13.66 17.90 8.44
C ALA A 54 13.57 19.43 8.60
N ALA A 55 14.29 20.18 7.74
CA ALA A 55 14.21 21.64 7.71
C ALA A 55 12.79 22.14 7.38
N LYS A 56 12.15 21.52 6.36
CA LYS A 56 10.77 21.87 6.00
C LYS A 56 9.75 21.50 7.07
N LEU A 57 9.89 20.36 7.72
CA LEU A 57 9.03 19.98 8.85
C LEU A 57 9.17 20.99 10.01
N LYS A 58 10.39 21.42 10.33
CA LYS A 58 10.64 22.44 11.36
C LYS A 58 9.94 23.75 11.05
N GLU A 59 10.01 24.23 9.80
CA GLU A 59 9.30 25.43 9.32
C GLU A 59 7.77 25.26 9.44
N LEU A 60 7.25 24.12 8.98
CA LEU A 60 5.80 23.84 9.04
C LEU A 60 5.29 23.71 10.46
N VAL A 61 6.05 23.12 11.38
CA VAL A 61 5.68 23.05 12.80
C VAL A 61 5.72 24.44 13.43
N ALA A 62 6.71 25.27 13.09
CA ALA A 62 6.85 26.64 13.60
C ALA A 62 5.68 27.55 13.18
N SER A 63 5.26 27.45 11.93
CA SER A 63 4.20 28.32 11.35
C SER A 63 2.79 27.86 11.71
N ALA A 64 2.62 26.70 12.32
CA ALA A 64 1.30 26.19 12.67
C ALA A 64 0.74 26.92 13.93
N PRO A 65 -0.44 27.55 13.85
CA PRO A 65 -1.00 28.28 15.00
C PRO A 65 -1.51 27.35 16.10
N ASN A 66 -1.88 26.13 15.76
CA ASN A 66 -2.50 25.17 16.66
C ASN A 66 -1.79 23.81 16.61
N ARG A 67 -2.52 22.71 16.89
CA ARG A 67 -2.01 21.34 16.84
C ARG A 67 -1.47 20.98 15.47
N VAL A 68 -0.43 20.17 15.44
CA VAL A 68 0.11 19.55 14.23
C VAL A 68 -0.01 18.05 14.39
N ALA A 69 -0.64 17.36 13.45
CA ALA A 69 -0.57 15.91 13.33
C ALA A 69 0.34 15.56 12.15
N VAL A 70 1.31 14.68 12.36
CA VAL A 70 2.20 14.21 11.31
C VAL A 70 1.99 12.71 11.12
N THR A 71 1.56 12.32 9.92
CA THR A 71 1.46 10.92 9.55
C THR A 71 2.63 10.50 8.68
N THR A 72 3.22 9.36 9.00
CA THR A 72 4.37 8.79 8.29
C THR A 72 4.38 7.27 8.41
N PHE A 73 5.25 6.60 7.65
CA PHE A 73 5.52 5.19 7.87
C PHE A 73 6.18 5.00 9.25
N ALA A 74 5.64 4.13 10.07
CA ALA A 74 6.16 3.88 11.41
C ALA A 74 7.64 3.45 11.40
N SER A 75 8.07 2.72 10.37
CA SER A 75 9.43 2.26 10.17
C SER A 75 10.44 3.36 9.78
N ASN A 76 10.00 4.56 9.45
CA ASN A 76 10.89 5.66 9.07
C ASN A 76 11.42 6.40 10.30
N VAL A 77 12.43 5.81 10.97
CA VAL A 77 13.05 6.38 12.19
C VAL A 77 13.64 7.76 11.94
N ALA A 78 14.23 8.01 10.77
CA ALA A 78 14.76 9.32 10.40
C ALA A 78 13.67 10.40 10.44
N ARG A 79 12.45 10.05 10.00
CA ARG A 79 11.31 10.95 10.01
C ARG A 79 10.77 11.15 11.43
N LEU A 80 10.70 10.09 12.26
CA LEU A 80 10.33 10.21 13.67
C LEU A 80 11.26 11.18 14.39
N ARG A 81 12.59 11.04 14.19
CA ARG A 81 13.60 11.95 14.72
C ARG A 81 13.39 13.39 14.22
N ALA A 82 13.20 13.58 12.91
CA ALA A 82 13.00 14.90 12.33
C ALA A 82 11.77 15.63 12.90
N VAL A 83 10.66 14.91 13.09
CA VAL A 83 9.44 15.46 13.70
C VAL A 83 9.67 15.82 15.17
N ALA A 84 10.36 14.97 15.91
CA ALA A 84 10.69 15.24 17.32
C ALA A 84 11.59 16.49 17.46
N GLU A 85 12.64 16.61 16.64
CA GLU A 85 13.50 17.79 16.62
C GLU A 85 12.74 19.06 16.22
N ALA A 86 11.81 18.95 15.25
CA ALA A 86 10.95 20.07 14.87
C ALA A 86 10.03 20.50 16.02
N ALA A 87 9.46 19.56 16.77
CA ALA A 87 8.64 19.83 17.94
C ALA A 87 9.46 20.51 19.05
N MET A 88 10.62 19.94 19.41
CA MET A 88 11.52 20.50 20.41
C MET A 88 11.93 21.93 20.09
N ALA A 89 12.33 22.19 18.84
CA ALA A 89 12.74 23.52 18.40
C ALA A 89 11.62 24.58 18.52
N ASN A 90 10.37 24.14 18.58
CA ASN A 90 9.20 25.00 18.69
C ASN A 90 8.49 24.87 20.05
N GLN A 91 9.17 24.30 21.07
CA GLN A 91 8.63 24.12 22.42
C GLN A 91 7.28 23.38 22.43
N ARG A 92 7.16 22.35 21.58
CA ARG A 92 6.00 21.48 21.51
C ARG A 92 6.31 20.09 22.02
N GLU A 93 5.34 19.44 22.61
CA GLU A 93 5.41 18.06 23.07
C GLU A 93 4.99 17.12 21.95
N VAL A 94 5.70 15.99 21.82
CA VAL A 94 5.31 14.94 20.84
C VAL A 94 4.44 13.91 21.54
N VAL A 95 3.25 13.69 21.01
CA VAL A 95 2.30 12.66 21.44
C VAL A 95 2.26 11.56 20.39
N VAL A 96 2.47 10.30 20.78
CA VAL A 96 2.47 9.15 19.85
C VAL A 96 1.12 8.48 19.84
N VAL A 97 0.61 8.18 18.64
CA VAL A 97 -0.71 7.58 18.43
C VAL A 97 -0.64 6.41 17.48
N GLY A 98 -0.56 5.20 18.03
CA GLY A 98 -0.56 3.96 17.29
C GLY A 98 0.51 2.96 17.74
N ARG A 99 0.09 1.76 18.12
CA ARG A 99 0.93 0.68 18.67
C ARG A 99 2.13 0.30 17.81
N ALA A 100 2.00 0.36 16.48
CA ALA A 100 3.11 0.06 15.58
C ALA A 100 4.23 1.10 15.70
N MET A 101 3.87 2.36 15.97
CA MET A 101 4.82 3.45 16.13
C MET A 101 5.53 3.35 17.47
N ASP A 102 4.83 3.02 18.55
CA ASP A 102 5.42 2.80 19.88
C ASP A 102 6.53 1.74 19.80
N ARG A 103 6.24 0.58 19.21
CA ARG A 103 7.24 -0.48 19.06
C ARG A 103 8.50 -0.05 18.29
N VAL A 104 8.34 0.71 17.21
CA VAL A 104 9.48 1.20 16.42
C VAL A 104 10.28 2.24 17.21
N ILE A 105 9.61 3.09 17.98
CA ILE A 105 10.26 4.08 18.86
C ILE A 105 11.10 3.39 19.93
N ASP A 106 10.58 2.34 20.57
CA ASP A 106 11.32 1.58 21.59
C ASP A 106 12.60 0.98 20.99
N VAL A 107 12.50 0.28 19.86
CA VAL A 107 13.66 -0.27 19.15
C VAL A 107 14.63 0.83 18.70
N ALA A 108 14.13 1.95 18.19
CA ALA A 108 14.97 3.06 17.76
C ALA A 108 15.75 3.70 18.93
N ARG A 109 15.18 3.72 20.14
CA ARG A 109 15.86 4.14 21.37
C ARG A 109 16.92 3.14 21.79
N GLU A 110 16.60 1.84 21.80
CA GLU A 110 17.58 0.79 22.10
C GLU A 110 18.79 0.83 21.15
N CYS A 111 18.57 1.16 19.88
CA CYS A 111 19.62 1.32 18.87
C CYS A 111 20.33 2.68 18.91
N GLY A 112 19.97 3.60 19.80
CA GLY A 112 20.57 4.93 19.90
C GLY A 112 20.12 5.93 18.81
N PHE A 113 19.20 5.55 17.93
CA PHE A 113 18.76 6.42 16.82
C PHE A 113 17.93 7.62 17.28
N LEU A 114 17.42 7.61 18.51
CA LEU A 114 16.70 8.70 19.14
C LEU A 114 17.45 9.35 20.32
N ASP A 115 18.78 9.17 20.38
CA ASP A 115 19.62 9.82 21.40
C ASP A 115 19.46 11.34 21.34
N GLY A 116 19.33 11.95 22.53
CA GLY A 116 19.07 13.38 22.69
C GLY A 116 17.61 13.81 22.46
N ILE A 117 16.72 12.88 22.09
CA ILE A 117 15.28 13.15 21.98
C ILE A 117 14.60 12.77 23.29
N PRO A 118 13.83 13.68 23.95
CA PRO A 118 13.04 13.38 25.14
C PRO A 118 12.08 12.22 24.93
N ALA A 119 11.62 11.62 26.03
CA ALA A 119 10.54 10.65 25.98
C ALA A 119 9.29 11.29 25.37
N PHE A 120 8.65 10.59 24.44
CA PHE A 120 7.38 11.01 23.87
C PHE A 120 6.26 10.84 24.89
N ARG A 121 5.20 11.62 24.71
CA ARG A 121 4.01 11.55 25.57
C ARG A 121 3.06 10.46 25.08
N GLY A 122 2.36 9.84 26.00
CA GLY A 122 1.24 8.95 25.68
C GLY A 122 0.03 9.71 25.16
N VAL A 123 -0.85 9.01 24.48
CA VAL A 123 -2.07 9.54 23.87
C VAL A 123 -3.02 10.18 24.90
N ASP A 124 -3.04 9.67 26.12
CA ASP A 124 -3.80 10.17 27.28
C ASP A 124 -3.48 11.64 27.64
N THR A 125 -2.29 12.12 27.29
CA THR A 125 -1.88 13.50 27.57
C THR A 125 -2.38 14.51 26.54
N TYR A 126 -2.85 14.08 25.37
CA TYR A 126 -3.20 14.95 24.25
C TYR A 126 -4.24 16.02 24.59
N GLY A 127 -5.27 15.65 25.34
CA GLY A 127 -6.36 16.54 25.73
C GLY A 127 -5.98 17.59 26.79
N TYR A 128 -4.90 17.36 27.52
CA TYR A 128 -4.44 18.26 28.61
C TYR A 128 -3.42 19.29 28.17
N LEU A 129 -2.79 19.09 26.99
CA LEU A 129 -1.79 20.02 26.46
C LEU A 129 -2.47 21.18 25.70
N PRO A 130 -1.93 22.41 25.81
CA PRO A 130 -2.38 23.51 24.96
C PRO A 130 -2.27 23.17 23.47
N ARG A 131 -3.22 23.61 22.63
CA ARG A 131 -3.27 23.27 21.21
C ARG A 131 -1.99 23.62 20.46
N ASP A 132 -1.38 24.75 20.75
CA ASP A 132 -0.14 25.22 20.14
C ASP A 132 1.12 24.50 20.67
N LYS A 133 0.96 23.59 21.63
CA LYS A 133 2.07 22.83 22.24
C LYS A 133 2.10 21.35 21.86
N VAL A 134 1.26 20.92 20.92
CA VAL A 134 1.15 19.51 20.53
C VAL A 134 1.62 19.27 19.12
N VAL A 135 2.46 18.26 18.95
CA VAL A 135 2.71 17.55 17.69
C VAL A 135 2.34 16.09 17.87
N ALA A 136 1.29 15.62 17.21
CA ALA A 136 0.87 14.22 17.26
C ALA A 136 1.55 13.42 16.12
N LEU A 137 2.30 12.38 16.45
CA LEU A 137 2.78 11.37 15.51
C LEU A 137 1.71 10.29 15.36
N VAL A 138 1.13 10.16 14.18
CA VAL A 138 -0.02 9.28 13.95
C VAL A 138 0.24 8.26 12.84
N THR A 139 -0.24 7.03 13.02
CA THR A 139 -0.28 6.02 11.96
C THR A 139 -1.41 6.30 10.98
N GLY A 140 -1.37 5.68 9.79
CA GLY A 140 -2.49 5.78 8.82
C GLY A 140 -2.16 6.57 7.56
N SER A 141 -0.87 6.69 7.22
CA SER A 141 -0.42 7.44 6.04
C SER A 141 -0.91 6.87 4.70
N GLN A 142 -1.39 5.62 4.68
CA GLN A 142 -1.88 4.93 3.49
C GLN A 142 -3.40 4.73 3.49
N GLY A 143 -4.09 5.31 4.45
CA GLY A 143 -5.55 5.23 4.55
C GLY A 143 -6.05 3.92 5.12
N GLU A 144 -5.23 3.24 5.92
CA GLU A 144 -5.60 1.99 6.58
C GLU A 144 -6.80 2.23 7.53
N PRO A 145 -7.92 1.50 7.39
CA PRO A 145 -9.18 1.84 8.07
C PRO A 145 -9.11 1.86 9.60
N ARG A 146 -8.22 1.03 10.18
CA ARG A 146 -8.05 0.93 11.64
C ARG A 146 -6.91 1.78 12.19
N ALA A 147 -6.20 2.52 11.35
CA ALA A 147 -5.11 3.37 11.77
C ALA A 147 -5.61 4.66 12.43
N ALA A 148 -4.75 5.27 13.24
CA ALA A 148 -5.10 6.44 14.03
C ALA A 148 -5.67 7.59 13.18
N LEU A 149 -4.99 7.98 12.09
CA LEU A 149 -5.45 9.10 11.27
C LEU A 149 -6.81 8.85 10.61
N SER A 150 -7.09 7.61 10.17
CA SER A 150 -8.41 7.27 9.59
C SER A 150 -9.54 7.44 10.59
N ARG A 151 -9.30 7.06 11.84
CA ARG A 151 -10.24 7.20 12.94
C ARG A 151 -10.39 8.66 13.39
N ILE A 152 -9.28 9.39 13.48
CA ILE A 152 -9.27 10.84 13.81
C ILE A 152 -10.07 11.61 12.74
N ALA A 153 -9.82 11.36 11.47
CA ALA A 153 -10.55 12.00 10.37
C ALA A 153 -12.03 11.59 10.27
N ALA A 154 -12.41 10.48 10.90
CA ALA A 154 -13.80 10.02 11.01
C ALA A 154 -14.51 10.50 12.29
N ASP A 155 -13.80 11.26 13.15
CA ASP A 155 -14.23 11.64 14.50
C ASP A 155 -14.60 10.42 15.39
N ASP A 156 -13.88 9.32 15.20
CA ASP A 156 -14.07 8.02 15.87
C ASP A 156 -12.86 7.62 16.74
N HIS A 157 -11.91 8.51 16.96
CA HIS A 157 -10.78 8.20 17.84
C HIS A 157 -11.11 8.57 19.28
N PRO A 158 -10.91 7.66 20.28
CA PRO A 158 -11.40 7.87 21.64
C PRO A 158 -10.73 9.04 22.38
N GLU A 159 -9.52 9.41 22.00
CA GLU A 159 -8.69 10.36 22.76
C GLU A 159 -8.19 11.55 21.93
N ILE A 160 -8.22 11.45 20.59
CA ILE A 160 -7.69 12.47 19.69
C ILE A 160 -8.81 13.05 18.83
N ALA A 161 -8.97 14.34 18.88
CA ALA A 161 -9.82 15.10 17.95
C ALA A 161 -9.03 16.27 17.37
N LEU A 162 -9.24 16.54 16.09
CA LEU A 162 -8.75 17.73 15.41
C LEU A 162 -9.85 18.79 15.38
N SER A 163 -9.43 20.04 15.31
CA SER A 163 -10.35 21.19 15.29
C SER A 163 -9.95 22.15 14.17
N PRO A 164 -10.85 22.98 13.65
CA PRO A 164 -10.52 23.97 12.63
C PRO A 164 -9.27 24.77 12.98
N GLY A 165 -8.37 24.91 11.99
CA GLY A 165 -7.07 25.56 12.15
C GLY A 165 -5.95 24.67 12.71
N ASP A 166 -6.21 23.39 13.02
CA ASP A 166 -5.16 22.40 13.21
C ASP A 166 -4.56 22.01 11.84
N ARG A 167 -3.35 21.45 11.84
CA ARG A 167 -2.61 21.08 10.63
C ARG A 167 -2.32 19.58 10.60
N VAL A 168 -2.55 18.93 9.45
CA VAL A 168 -2.15 17.54 9.21
C VAL A 168 -1.08 17.51 8.11
N ILE A 169 0.06 16.92 8.40
CA ILE A 169 1.18 16.76 7.47
C ILE A 169 1.28 15.27 7.08
N PHE A 170 1.05 14.98 5.81
CA PHE A 170 1.29 13.66 5.22
C PHE A 170 2.76 13.56 4.81
N SER A 171 3.59 13.12 5.76
CA SER A 171 5.04 12.95 5.56
C SER A 171 5.36 11.59 4.92
N SER A 172 4.61 11.24 3.90
CA SER A 172 4.70 10.01 3.12
C SER A 172 4.18 10.24 1.71
N ARG A 173 4.55 9.35 0.80
CA ARG A 173 3.91 9.28 -0.52
C ARG A 173 2.80 8.24 -0.47
N THR A 174 1.70 8.51 -1.16
CA THR A 174 0.63 7.52 -1.36
C THR A 174 1.16 6.40 -2.25
N ILE A 175 1.07 5.17 -1.77
CA ILE A 175 1.42 3.96 -2.54
C ILE A 175 0.33 3.73 -3.60
N PRO A 176 0.69 3.38 -4.85
CA PRO A 176 -0.29 3.03 -5.88
C PRO A 176 -1.32 2.00 -5.38
N GLY A 177 -2.60 2.30 -5.59
CA GLY A 177 -3.73 1.51 -5.10
C GLY A 177 -4.39 2.05 -3.82
N ASN A 178 -3.74 2.93 -3.08
CA ASN A 178 -4.27 3.53 -1.85
C ASN A 178 -4.90 4.91 -2.06
N GLU A 179 -4.95 5.41 -3.29
CA GLU A 179 -5.37 6.78 -3.62
C GLU A 179 -6.79 7.07 -3.13
N LYS A 180 -7.71 6.12 -3.27
CA LYS A 180 -9.10 6.29 -2.82
C LYS A 180 -9.21 6.38 -1.30
N ALA A 181 -8.48 5.54 -0.57
CA ALA A 181 -8.50 5.52 0.88
C ALA A 181 -7.88 6.80 1.46
N VAL A 182 -6.71 7.20 0.96
CA VAL A 182 -6.06 8.46 1.34
C VAL A 182 -6.92 9.65 0.95
N GLY A 183 -7.49 9.67 -0.27
CA GLY A 183 -8.40 10.72 -0.74
C GLY A 183 -9.62 10.89 0.15
N ALA A 184 -10.18 9.80 0.67
CA ALA A 184 -11.31 9.87 1.61
C ALA A 184 -10.94 10.58 2.92
N ILE A 185 -9.74 10.33 3.46
CA ILE A 185 -9.22 11.03 4.64
C ILE A 185 -9.01 12.51 4.35
N LEU A 186 -8.34 12.85 3.24
CA LEU A 186 -8.10 14.23 2.85
C LEU A 186 -9.42 15.01 2.72
N ASN A 187 -10.46 14.41 2.11
CA ASN A 187 -11.77 15.02 1.96
C ASN A 187 -12.48 15.27 3.30
N ARG A 188 -12.34 14.37 4.27
CA ARG A 188 -12.91 14.56 5.61
C ARG A 188 -12.21 15.72 6.34
N LEU A 189 -10.87 15.70 6.40
CA LEU A 189 -10.06 16.75 7.01
C LEU A 189 -10.37 18.13 6.38
N ALA A 190 -10.51 18.19 5.06
CA ALA A 190 -10.86 19.45 4.37
C ALA A 190 -12.26 19.98 4.77
N ARG A 191 -13.26 19.09 4.93
CA ARG A 191 -14.61 19.50 5.40
C ARG A 191 -14.56 20.11 6.80
N ASP A 192 -13.66 19.63 7.65
CA ASP A 192 -13.51 20.08 9.02
C ASP A 192 -12.57 21.29 9.15
N ASN A 193 -12.23 21.92 8.02
CA ASN A 193 -11.31 23.06 7.92
C ASN A 193 -9.95 22.81 8.59
N ILE A 194 -9.42 21.60 8.44
CA ILE A 194 -8.08 21.22 8.84
C ILE A 194 -7.12 21.55 7.70
N GLU A 195 -6.01 22.19 8.01
CA GLU A 195 -4.97 22.49 7.02
C GLU A 195 -4.21 21.22 6.65
N ILE A 196 -4.12 20.93 5.36
CA ILE A 196 -3.53 19.69 4.84
C ILE A 196 -2.25 19.99 4.07
N ILE A 197 -1.14 19.39 4.49
CA ILE A 197 0.16 19.44 3.83
C ILE A 197 0.52 18.05 3.30
N THR A 198 0.91 17.98 2.03
CA THR A 198 1.30 16.72 1.37
C THR A 198 2.62 16.88 0.61
N ASP A 199 3.20 15.77 0.15
CA ASP A 199 4.40 15.75 -0.71
C ASP A 199 4.19 16.43 -2.07
N ARG A 200 2.93 16.71 -2.46
CA ARG A 200 2.60 17.48 -3.66
C ARG A 200 2.71 18.98 -3.47
N THR A 201 2.59 19.46 -2.25
CA THR A 201 2.59 20.90 -1.93
C THR A 201 3.90 21.34 -1.28
N HIS A 202 4.52 20.49 -0.49
CA HIS A 202 5.74 20.81 0.26
C HIS A 202 6.71 19.62 0.28
N LEU A 203 7.99 19.88 0.48
CA LEU A 203 9.00 18.85 0.62
C LEU A 203 8.92 18.19 2.00
N VAL A 204 7.87 17.42 2.24
CA VAL A 204 7.64 16.69 3.50
C VAL A 204 7.96 15.20 3.40
N HIS A 205 8.33 14.73 2.21
CA HIS A 205 8.71 13.35 1.97
C HIS A 205 9.76 13.25 0.87
N VAL A 206 10.70 12.32 1.02
CA VAL A 206 11.63 11.89 -0.02
C VAL A 206 11.58 10.38 -0.16
N SER A 207 11.80 9.91 -1.38
CA SER A 207 11.89 8.48 -1.67
C SER A 207 13.17 7.88 -1.09
N GLY A 208 13.11 6.63 -0.65
CA GLY A 208 14.28 5.84 -0.26
C GLY A 208 15.00 5.16 -1.43
N HIS A 209 14.63 5.50 -2.68
CA HIS A 209 15.14 4.86 -3.88
C HIS A 209 15.92 5.85 -4.76
N PRO A 210 16.99 5.41 -5.46
CA PRO A 210 17.86 6.26 -6.24
C PRO A 210 17.19 6.77 -7.51
N ARG A 211 17.50 8.01 -7.90
CA ARG A 211 17.20 8.55 -9.22
C ARG A 211 18.36 8.29 -10.21
N ARG A 212 18.19 8.70 -11.47
CA ARG A 212 19.14 8.40 -12.55
C ARG A 212 20.58 8.83 -12.26
N GLU A 213 20.80 10.00 -11.71
CA GLU A 213 22.17 10.47 -11.43
C GLU A 213 22.83 9.70 -10.29
N GLU A 214 22.06 9.25 -9.28
CA GLU A 214 22.57 8.40 -8.20
C GLU A 214 22.93 7.02 -8.75
N LEU A 215 22.09 6.45 -9.63
CA LEU A 215 22.39 5.22 -10.35
C LEU A 215 23.67 5.36 -11.16
N ALA A 216 23.81 6.44 -11.96
CA ALA A 216 25.00 6.69 -12.77
C ALA A 216 26.27 6.75 -11.89
N ARG A 217 26.21 7.40 -10.73
CA ARG A 217 27.34 7.42 -9.77
C ARG A 217 27.70 6.03 -9.29
N LEU A 218 26.71 5.24 -8.86
CA LEU A 218 26.94 3.87 -8.36
C LEU A 218 27.58 2.99 -9.44
N TYR A 219 27.05 3.04 -10.68
CA TYR A 219 27.64 2.33 -11.81
C TYR A 219 29.08 2.78 -12.10
N GLY A 220 29.34 4.09 -11.99
CA GLY A 220 30.69 4.66 -12.14
C GLY A 220 31.65 4.22 -11.07
N TRP A 221 31.19 4.04 -9.84
CA TRP A 221 32.01 3.56 -8.71
C TRP A 221 32.29 2.06 -8.83
N LEU A 222 31.26 1.24 -9.07
CA LEU A 222 31.35 -0.23 -9.03
C LEU A 222 31.84 -0.84 -10.35
N LYS A 223 31.66 -0.18 -11.49
CA LYS A 223 32.03 -0.64 -12.83
C LYS A 223 31.67 -2.14 -13.09
N PRO A 224 30.42 -2.56 -12.86
CA PRO A 224 30.07 -3.97 -12.92
C PRO A 224 30.18 -4.54 -14.33
N LYS A 225 30.60 -5.80 -14.46
CA LYS A 225 30.58 -6.53 -15.74
C LYS A 225 29.16 -6.85 -16.17
N ILE A 226 28.29 -7.16 -15.22
CA ILE A 226 26.90 -7.58 -15.43
C ILE A 226 25.97 -6.68 -14.60
N ALA A 227 24.88 -6.20 -15.18
CA ALA A 227 23.81 -5.53 -14.47
C ALA A 227 22.52 -6.36 -14.50
N ILE A 228 21.86 -6.45 -13.35
CA ILE A 228 20.58 -7.12 -13.20
C ILE A 228 19.64 -6.12 -12.51
N PRO A 229 18.83 -5.37 -13.28
CA PRO A 229 17.78 -4.53 -12.71
C PRO A 229 16.82 -5.33 -11.87
N ALA A 230 16.53 -4.87 -10.66
CA ALA A 230 15.62 -5.48 -9.70
C ALA A 230 14.72 -4.41 -9.06
N HIS A 231 13.74 -4.81 -8.25
CA HIS A 231 12.89 -3.92 -7.47
C HIS A 231 12.21 -2.82 -8.30
N GLY A 232 11.15 -3.19 -9.00
CA GLY A 232 10.35 -2.31 -9.84
C GLY A 232 9.40 -3.11 -10.72
N GLU A 233 8.52 -2.41 -11.41
CA GLU A 233 7.66 -3.00 -12.43
C GLU A 233 8.44 -3.17 -13.75
N ASP A 234 7.92 -3.95 -14.69
CA ASP A 234 8.59 -4.24 -15.97
C ASP A 234 9.05 -2.98 -16.72
N GLN A 235 8.31 -1.88 -16.66
CA GLN A 235 8.71 -0.60 -17.25
C GLN A 235 10.00 -0.06 -16.61
N HIS A 236 10.13 -0.17 -15.29
CA HIS A 236 11.31 0.29 -14.54
C HIS A 236 12.51 -0.61 -14.85
N LEU A 237 12.33 -1.93 -14.86
CA LEU A 237 13.38 -2.88 -15.19
C LEU A 237 13.88 -2.70 -16.63
N THR A 238 12.98 -2.42 -17.57
CA THR A 238 13.31 -2.18 -18.98
C THR A 238 14.12 -0.91 -19.15
N GLU A 239 13.67 0.20 -18.54
CA GLU A 239 14.37 1.47 -18.60
C GLU A 239 15.74 1.39 -17.91
N HIS A 240 15.81 0.72 -16.75
CA HIS A 240 17.09 0.52 -16.05
C HIS A 240 18.07 -0.32 -16.88
N ALA A 241 17.59 -1.37 -17.56
CA ALA A 241 18.43 -2.15 -18.46
C ALA A 241 18.97 -1.30 -19.62
N THR A 242 18.15 -0.43 -20.19
CA THR A 242 18.56 0.52 -21.24
C THR A 242 19.58 1.50 -20.71
N PHE A 243 19.32 2.05 -19.53
CA PHE A 243 20.21 3.00 -18.86
C PHE A 243 21.58 2.37 -18.52
N ALA A 244 21.58 1.16 -17.95
CA ALA A 244 22.84 0.46 -17.66
C ALA A 244 23.70 0.23 -18.92
N ARG A 245 23.09 -0.13 -20.06
CA ARG A 245 23.81 -0.23 -21.35
C ARG A 245 24.38 1.11 -21.78
N SER A 246 23.64 2.20 -21.62
CA SER A 246 24.14 3.54 -21.95
C SER A 246 25.32 3.98 -21.08
N LEU A 247 25.45 3.42 -19.88
CA LEU A 247 26.59 3.61 -18.97
C LEU A 247 27.76 2.66 -19.28
N GLY A 248 27.69 1.86 -20.33
CA GLY A 248 28.77 0.99 -20.81
C GLY A 248 28.78 -0.43 -20.23
N VAL A 249 27.75 -0.85 -19.49
CA VAL A 249 27.66 -2.23 -18.99
C VAL A 249 27.42 -3.19 -20.15
N LYS A 250 28.32 -4.17 -20.34
CA LYS A 250 28.32 -5.08 -21.49
C LYS A 250 27.19 -6.12 -21.41
N HIS A 251 26.96 -6.68 -20.22
CA HIS A 251 25.97 -7.73 -20.02
C HIS A 251 24.85 -7.21 -19.12
N VAL A 252 23.65 -7.11 -19.65
CA VAL A 252 22.47 -6.65 -18.89
C VAL A 252 21.36 -7.66 -19.05
N LEU A 253 20.96 -8.29 -17.95
CA LEU A 253 19.88 -9.26 -17.90
C LEU A 253 18.68 -8.70 -17.17
N ARG A 254 17.51 -8.70 -17.79
CA ARG A 254 16.23 -8.51 -17.10
C ARG A 254 15.76 -9.86 -16.58
N ALA A 255 15.54 -9.95 -15.28
CA ALA A 255 14.95 -11.09 -14.62
C ALA A 255 13.62 -10.71 -13.99
N GLY A 256 12.61 -11.56 -14.19
CA GLY A 256 11.29 -11.45 -13.56
C GLY A 256 11.21 -12.27 -12.27
N ASN A 257 10.08 -12.16 -11.58
CA ASN A 257 9.80 -13.04 -10.45
C ASN A 257 9.76 -14.50 -10.92
N GLY A 258 10.36 -15.40 -10.14
CA GLY A 258 10.46 -16.82 -10.47
C GLY A 258 11.64 -17.19 -11.36
N ASP A 259 12.28 -16.25 -12.02
CA ASP A 259 13.46 -16.55 -12.86
C ASP A 259 14.66 -16.97 -12.01
N VAL A 260 15.20 -18.13 -12.30
CA VAL A 260 16.50 -18.58 -11.75
C VAL A 260 17.59 -18.16 -12.72
N VAL A 261 18.51 -17.32 -12.24
CA VAL A 261 19.57 -16.72 -13.04
C VAL A 261 20.92 -17.32 -12.68
N VAL A 262 21.68 -17.74 -13.68
CA VAL A 262 23.10 -18.07 -13.55
C VAL A 262 23.93 -16.84 -13.87
N ILE A 263 24.84 -16.49 -12.96
CA ILE A 263 25.81 -15.40 -13.10
C ILE A 263 27.19 -16.03 -13.25
N ALA A 264 27.85 -15.76 -14.36
CA ALA A 264 29.19 -16.30 -14.68
C ALA A 264 30.05 -15.17 -15.26
N GLU A 265 31.34 -15.43 -15.42
CA GLU A 265 32.28 -14.42 -15.94
C GLU A 265 31.99 -14.02 -17.39
N ASP A 266 31.38 -14.89 -18.16
CA ASP A 266 30.98 -14.69 -19.55
C ASP A 266 29.60 -14.01 -19.69
N GLY A 267 28.90 -13.75 -18.58
CA GLY A 267 27.61 -13.06 -18.57
C GLY A 267 26.59 -13.64 -17.58
N ALA A 268 25.35 -13.21 -17.72
CA ALA A 268 24.23 -13.75 -16.97
C ALA A 268 23.16 -14.29 -17.92
N ARG A 269 22.52 -15.40 -17.56
CA ARG A 269 21.42 -15.99 -18.32
C ARG A 269 20.36 -16.61 -17.42
N LYS A 270 19.13 -16.62 -17.89
CA LYS A 270 18.05 -17.38 -17.27
C LYS A 270 18.33 -18.88 -17.46
N LEU A 271 18.33 -19.63 -16.37
CA LEU A 271 18.49 -21.08 -16.33
C LEU A 271 17.16 -21.80 -16.43
N THR A 272 16.24 -21.42 -15.55
CA THR A 272 14.91 -22.01 -15.41
C THR A 272 13.96 -21.02 -14.74
N GLU A 273 12.75 -21.45 -14.50
CA GLU A 273 11.76 -20.69 -13.75
C GLU A 273 11.18 -21.58 -12.64
N VAL A 274 10.99 -20.99 -11.47
CA VAL A 274 10.29 -21.62 -10.34
C VAL A 274 8.90 -21.06 -10.25
N GLN A 275 7.97 -21.83 -9.71
CA GLN A 275 6.61 -21.36 -9.47
C GLN A 275 6.65 -20.12 -8.59
N HIS A 276 5.99 -19.06 -9.02
CA HIS A 276 5.85 -17.82 -8.28
C HIS A 276 4.40 -17.32 -8.38
N GLY A 277 4.07 -16.31 -7.61
CA GLY A 277 2.74 -15.69 -7.63
C GLY A 277 2.26 -15.33 -6.25
N ARG A 278 0.97 -14.97 -6.17
CA ARG A 278 0.33 -14.59 -4.92
C ARG A 278 -0.46 -15.77 -4.36
N LEU A 279 -0.32 -15.99 -3.06
CA LEU A 279 -1.22 -16.82 -2.28
C LEU A 279 -2.10 -15.89 -1.44
N TYR A 280 -3.39 -16.16 -1.41
CA TYR A 280 -4.35 -15.47 -0.56
C TYR A 280 -4.64 -16.34 0.66
N GLN A 281 -4.54 -15.77 1.83
CA GLN A 281 -4.93 -16.44 3.05
C GLN A 281 -6.44 -16.29 3.27
N ASP A 282 -7.13 -17.42 3.42
CA ASP A 282 -8.56 -17.51 3.73
C ASP A 282 -8.74 -18.40 4.96
N GLY A 283 -8.83 -17.78 6.13
CA GLY A 283 -8.74 -18.50 7.39
C GLY A 283 -7.37 -19.18 7.52
N GLU A 284 -7.36 -20.51 7.57
CA GLU A 284 -6.14 -21.34 7.62
C GLU A 284 -5.68 -21.83 6.23
N LEU A 285 -6.46 -21.58 5.18
CA LEU A 285 -6.15 -22.04 3.83
C LEU A 285 -5.29 -21.01 3.07
N LEU A 286 -4.34 -21.49 2.28
CA LEU A 286 -3.60 -20.72 1.30
C LEU A 286 -4.13 -21.02 -0.10
N ILE A 287 -4.74 -20.04 -0.72
CA ILE A 287 -5.41 -20.14 -2.02
C ILE A 287 -4.56 -19.44 -3.08
N GLY A 288 -4.26 -20.12 -4.19
CA GLY A 288 -3.55 -19.54 -5.32
C GLY A 288 -4.35 -18.41 -6.00
N ALA A 289 -3.66 -17.43 -6.57
CA ALA A 289 -4.32 -16.29 -7.23
C ALA A 289 -5.19 -16.68 -8.44
N LEU A 290 -4.94 -17.85 -9.05
CA LEU A 290 -5.71 -18.38 -10.17
C LEU A 290 -6.84 -19.33 -9.74
N ASP A 291 -7.01 -19.57 -8.43
CA ASP A 291 -8.11 -20.36 -7.92
C ASP A 291 -9.46 -19.66 -8.21
N ARG A 292 -10.47 -20.45 -8.56
CA ARG A 292 -11.82 -19.95 -8.88
C ARG A 292 -12.42 -19.09 -7.78
N THR A 293 -12.13 -19.41 -6.53
CA THR A 293 -12.62 -18.68 -5.34
C THR A 293 -12.34 -17.18 -5.42
N ILE A 294 -11.18 -16.78 -5.93
CA ILE A 294 -10.78 -15.36 -5.98
C ILE A 294 -11.62 -14.56 -7.00
N PRO A 295 -11.72 -14.95 -8.28
CA PRO A 295 -12.58 -14.23 -9.23
C PRO A 295 -14.07 -14.34 -8.88
N GLU A 296 -14.52 -15.46 -8.32
CA GLU A 296 -15.91 -15.61 -7.88
C GLU A 296 -16.25 -14.62 -6.75
N ARG A 297 -15.43 -14.52 -5.69
CA ARG A 297 -15.63 -13.51 -4.63
C ARG A 297 -15.60 -12.08 -5.14
N ARG A 298 -14.73 -11.76 -6.09
CA ARG A 298 -14.71 -10.44 -6.73
C ARG A 298 -16.04 -10.17 -7.47
N LYS A 299 -16.56 -11.16 -8.16
CA LYS A 299 -17.84 -11.06 -8.86
C LYS A 299 -19.01 -10.83 -7.89
N LEU A 300 -19.05 -11.53 -6.77
CA LEU A 300 -20.07 -11.37 -5.72
C LEU A 300 -20.12 -9.95 -5.15
N SER A 301 -19.02 -9.20 -5.19
CA SER A 301 -18.96 -7.83 -4.66
C SER A 301 -19.79 -6.81 -5.48
N PHE A 302 -20.23 -7.15 -6.70
CA PHE A 302 -21.00 -6.27 -7.58
C PHE A 302 -22.17 -6.95 -8.29
N ALA A 303 -22.30 -8.27 -8.24
CA ALA A 303 -23.33 -9.02 -8.95
C ALA A 303 -24.46 -9.55 -8.04
N GLY A 304 -24.21 -9.65 -6.72
CA GLY A 304 -25.14 -10.30 -5.80
C GLY A 304 -25.24 -11.81 -6.01
N VAL A 305 -26.11 -12.45 -5.23
CA VAL A 305 -26.42 -13.89 -5.30
C VAL A 305 -27.93 -14.08 -5.15
N ILE A 306 -28.48 -14.96 -5.95
CA ILE A 306 -29.82 -15.50 -5.80
C ILE A 306 -29.66 -16.98 -5.44
N SER A 307 -30.24 -17.39 -4.32
CA SER A 307 -30.35 -18.81 -3.93
C SER A 307 -31.79 -19.22 -4.09
N ILE A 308 -32.04 -20.30 -4.85
CA ILE A 308 -33.36 -20.79 -5.16
C ILE A 308 -33.43 -22.24 -4.71
N ALA A 309 -34.48 -22.58 -3.94
CA ALA A 309 -34.82 -23.96 -3.60
C ALA A 309 -36.23 -24.27 -4.10
N VAL A 310 -36.36 -25.40 -4.83
CA VAL A 310 -37.63 -25.88 -5.34
C VAL A 310 -37.83 -27.35 -4.93
N ALA A 311 -39.08 -27.71 -4.61
CA ALA A 311 -39.49 -29.08 -4.39
C ALA A 311 -40.36 -29.52 -5.59
N LEU A 312 -40.05 -30.69 -6.16
CA LEU A 312 -40.78 -31.26 -7.27
C LEU A 312 -41.38 -32.61 -6.85
N ASP A 313 -42.60 -32.90 -7.29
CA ASP A 313 -43.24 -34.20 -7.13
C ASP A 313 -42.71 -35.24 -8.16
N GLU A 314 -43.19 -36.48 -8.06
CA GLU A 314 -42.83 -37.57 -8.99
C GLU A 314 -43.22 -37.30 -10.47
N LYS A 315 -44.12 -36.38 -10.73
CA LYS A 315 -44.51 -35.96 -12.08
C LYS A 315 -43.65 -34.80 -12.60
N GLY A 316 -42.82 -34.18 -11.75
CA GLY A 316 -42.00 -33.02 -12.06
C GLY A 316 -42.79 -31.70 -11.96
N GLU A 317 -43.87 -31.70 -11.17
CA GLU A 317 -44.65 -30.49 -10.87
C GLU A 317 -44.15 -29.91 -9.52
N LEU A 318 -44.29 -28.59 -9.33
CA LEU A 318 -43.95 -27.94 -8.08
C LEU A 318 -44.78 -28.49 -6.92
N ALA A 319 -44.15 -28.94 -5.84
CA ALA A 319 -44.83 -29.43 -4.67
C ALA A 319 -45.06 -28.33 -3.59
N GLY A 320 -44.70 -27.10 -3.91
CA GLY A 320 -44.85 -25.91 -3.07
C GLY A 320 -44.19 -24.73 -3.75
N ASP A 321 -44.37 -23.53 -3.18
CA ASP A 321 -43.79 -22.30 -3.72
C ASP A 321 -42.27 -22.34 -3.69
N PRO A 322 -41.57 -21.76 -4.67
CA PRO A 322 -40.12 -21.65 -4.66
C PRO A 322 -39.60 -20.81 -3.46
N GLU A 323 -38.64 -21.29 -2.73
CA GLU A 323 -37.93 -20.48 -1.73
C GLU A 323 -36.79 -19.70 -2.37
N VAL A 324 -36.82 -18.37 -2.23
CA VAL A 324 -35.84 -17.46 -2.81
C VAL A 324 -35.14 -16.67 -1.71
N ALA A 325 -33.81 -16.65 -1.73
CA ALA A 325 -33.01 -15.80 -0.87
C ALA A 325 -32.08 -14.91 -1.72
N LEU A 326 -32.11 -13.61 -1.44
CA LEU A 326 -31.35 -12.59 -2.16
C LEU A 326 -30.23 -12.02 -1.28
N ILE A 327 -29.00 -11.95 -1.81
CA ILE A 327 -27.86 -11.36 -1.12
C ILE A 327 -27.20 -10.34 -2.04
N GLY A 328 -27.15 -9.06 -1.60
CA GLY A 328 -26.53 -7.98 -2.35
C GLY A 328 -27.32 -7.55 -3.61
N LEU A 329 -28.61 -7.80 -3.63
CA LEU A 329 -29.55 -7.39 -4.67
C LEU A 329 -30.57 -6.39 -4.10
N PRO A 330 -31.25 -5.58 -4.96
CA PRO A 330 -32.34 -4.72 -4.52
C PRO A 330 -33.47 -5.54 -3.87
N LEU A 331 -34.12 -4.96 -2.84
CA LEU A 331 -35.22 -5.61 -2.15
C LEU A 331 -36.55 -5.57 -2.95
N ALA A 332 -36.70 -4.57 -3.84
CA ALA A 332 -37.90 -4.41 -4.64
C ALA A 332 -37.55 -3.80 -6.01
N ALA A 333 -38.41 -4.04 -6.98
CA ALA A 333 -38.43 -3.42 -8.30
C ALA A 333 -38.89 -1.95 -8.24
N LYS A 334 -38.85 -1.23 -9.38
CA LYS A 334 -39.22 0.19 -9.46
C LYS A 334 -40.67 0.47 -9.10
N ASP A 335 -41.56 -0.49 -9.31
CA ASP A 335 -42.99 -0.43 -8.99
C ASP A 335 -43.32 -0.81 -7.54
N GLY A 336 -42.31 -1.19 -6.76
CA GLY A 336 -42.43 -1.59 -5.35
C GLY A 336 -42.68 -3.09 -5.16
N THR A 337 -42.73 -3.90 -6.19
CA THR A 337 -42.89 -5.36 -6.09
C THR A 337 -41.64 -5.96 -5.44
N PRO A 338 -41.77 -6.81 -4.41
CA PRO A 338 -40.61 -7.51 -3.80
C PRO A 338 -39.84 -8.30 -4.86
N PHE A 339 -38.52 -8.23 -4.81
CA PHE A 339 -37.67 -8.84 -5.84
C PHE A 339 -37.61 -10.37 -5.72
N ASP A 340 -37.80 -10.91 -4.54
CA ASP A 340 -37.95 -12.34 -4.25
C ASP A 340 -39.22 -12.91 -4.84
N ASP A 341 -40.35 -12.18 -4.78
CA ASP A 341 -41.62 -12.56 -5.45
C ASP A 341 -41.44 -12.64 -6.97
N ILE A 342 -40.82 -11.63 -7.58
CA ILE A 342 -40.52 -11.59 -9.02
C ILE A 342 -39.66 -12.80 -9.42
N VAL A 343 -38.70 -13.17 -8.63
CA VAL A 343 -37.83 -14.32 -8.89
C VAL A 343 -38.61 -15.63 -8.72
N ALA A 344 -39.47 -15.74 -7.70
CA ALA A 344 -40.30 -16.92 -7.48
C ALA A 344 -41.24 -17.15 -8.66
N ASP A 345 -41.98 -16.12 -9.09
CA ASP A 345 -42.85 -16.19 -10.27
C ASP A 345 -42.09 -16.63 -11.54
N ALA A 346 -40.91 -16.06 -11.77
CA ALA A 346 -40.07 -16.43 -12.91
C ALA A 346 -39.55 -17.86 -12.84
N VAL A 347 -39.30 -18.40 -11.64
CA VAL A 347 -38.91 -19.79 -11.42
C VAL A 347 -40.07 -20.73 -11.73
N GLU A 348 -41.27 -20.40 -11.29
CA GLU A 348 -42.52 -21.15 -11.62
C GLU A 348 -42.76 -21.22 -13.13
N ASP A 349 -42.79 -20.07 -13.80
CA ASP A 349 -42.93 -19.96 -15.24
C ASP A 349 -41.91 -20.80 -16.01
N LEU A 350 -40.65 -20.76 -15.53
CA LEU A 350 -39.54 -21.46 -16.17
C LEU A 350 -39.68 -22.99 -16.00
N ILE A 351 -40.09 -23.46 -14.83
CA ILE A 351 -40.31 -24.89 -14.57
C ILE A 351 -41.52 -25.37 -15.38
N GLU A 352 -42.61 -24.63 -15.37
CA GLU A 352 -43.81 -24.94 -16.16
C GLU A 352 -43.56 -24.94 -17.68
N GLY A 353 -42.65 -24.10 -18.15
CA GLY A 353 -42.23 -24.05 -19.55
C GLY A 353 -41.35 -25.22 -19.99
N LEU A 354 -40.78 -25.99 -19.07
CA LEU A 354 -39.94 -27.16 -19.40
C LEU A 354 -40.79 -28.33 -19.97
N PRO A 355 -40.27 -29.08 -20.94
CA PRO A 355 -40.90 -30.34 -21.38
C PRO A 355 -41.05 -31.34 -20.24
N LYS A 356 -42.18 -32.04 -20.15
CA LYS A 356 -42.52 -32.98 -19.06
C LYS A 356 -41.39 -33.98 -18.73
N GLY A 357 -40.65 -34.45 -19.72
CA GLY A 357 -39.51 -35.35 -19.49
C GLY A 357 -38.34 -34.69 -18.81
N LYS A 358 -38.13 -33.38 -18.99
CA LYS A 358 -37.05 -32.61 -18.36
C LYS A 358 -37.40 -32.14 -16.95
N ARG A 359 -38.69 -31.96 -16.65
CA ARG A 359 -39.11 -31.57 -15.27
C ARG A 359 -38.83 -32.66 -14.23
N ARG A 360 -38.77 -33.95 -14.66
CA ARG A 360 -38.45 -35.11 -13.79
C ARG A 360 -36.95 -35.33 -13.59
N ASP A 361 -36.11 -34.56 -14.28
CA ASP A 361 -34.67 -34.66 -14.16
C ASP A 361 -34.15 -33.46 -13.35
N PRO A 362 -33.72 -33.63 -12.09
CA PRO A 362 -33.23 -32.55 -11.23
C PRO A 362 -32.07 -31.76 -11.85
N ASP A 363 -31.20 -32.42 -12.61
CA ASP A 363 -30.07 -31.76 -13.24
C ASP A 363 -30.47 -30.90 -14.44
N ALA A 364 -31.50 -31.33 -15.17
CA ALA A 364 -32.09 -30.53 -16.24
C ALA A 364 -32.78 -29.28 -15.67
N VAL A 365 -33.53 -29.42 -14.57
CA VAL A 365 -34.19 -28.29 -13.88
C VAL A 365 -33.14 -27.34 -13.33
N ARG A 366 -32.13 -27.83 -12.60
CA ARG A 366 -31.01 -26.99 -12.10
C ARG A 366 -30.37 -26.19 -13.24
N SER A 367 -30.00 -26.86 -14.34
CA SER A 367 -29.39 -26.21 -15.48
C SER A 367 -30.26 -25.16 -16.16
N ALA A 368 -31.59 -25.33 -16.07
CA ALA A 368 -32.53 -24.33 -16.58
C ALA A 368 -32.60 -23.11 -15.67
N LEU A 369 -32.68 -23.30 -14.34
CA LEU A 369 -32.68 -22.25 -13.35
C LEU A 369 -31.36 -21.44 -13.38
N GLU A 370 -30.18 -22.10 -13.47
CA GLU A 370 -28.91 -21.41 -13.62
C GLU A 370 -28.79 -20.55 -14.87
N ARG A 371 -29.46 -20.90 -15.95
CA ARG A 371 -29.51 -20.09 -17.18
C ARG A 371 -30.51 -18.96 -17.12
N GLY A 372 -31.63 -19.19 -16.48
CA GLY A 372 -32.70 -18.18 -16.32
C GLY A 372 -32.36 -17.08 -15.33
N GLY A 373 -31.52 -17.38 -14.34
CA GLY A 373 -31.06 -16.42 -13.34
C GLY A 373 -29.91 -15.50 -13.80
N ARG A 374 -29.56 -15.50 -15.10
CA ARG A 374 -28.56 -14.60 -15.70
C ARG A 374 -29.22 -13.47 -16.42
#